data_c21c83d662597116ce20fc7b204a9942
#
_entry.id   c21c83d662597116ce20fc7b204a9942
#
_cell.length_a   1.000
_cell.length_b   1.000
_cell.length_c   1.000
_cell.angle_alpha   90.00
_cell.angle_beta   90.00
_cell.angle_gamma   90.00
#
_symmetry.space_group_name_H-M   'P 1'
#
loop_
_entity.id
_entity.type
_entity.pdbx_description
1 polymer ?
#
loop_
_entity_poly.entity_id
_entity_poly.type
_entity_poly.pdbx_seq_one_letter_code
_entity_poly.pdbx_strand_id
1 'polypeptide(L)'
;MRNLVVSIFISFIFLFNCNSAIAFDFAPEVGDIAPNFQLEGFNKNIKSKNIWELNDFQGKWLVIYFYPKDFTAGCTLEAKGFSELKKDFSKYNAEIVGISADNQDSHESFCSEKSINY
;
A
#
# COMPACT_ATOMS: atom_id res chain seq x y z
N MET A 1 -5.09 -70.00 -32.50
CA MET A 1 -5.81 -68.73 -32.48
C MET A 1 -5.25 -67.89 -31.36
N ARG A 2 -4.44 -66.88 -31.70
CA ARG A 2 -3.72 -66.05 -30.73
C ARG A 2 -4.52 -64.74 -30.58
N ASN A 3 -5.09 -64.51 -29.41
CA ASN A 3 -5.79 -63.27 -29.08
C ASN A 3 -4.74 -62.19 -28.74
N LEU A 4 -4.62 -61.21 -29.62
CA LEU A 4 -3.79 -60.02 -29.41
C LEU A 4 -4.59 -59.02 -28.56
N VAL A 5 -4.22 -58.86 -27.28
CA VAL A 5 -4.74 -57.83 -26.41
C VAL A 5 -3.97 -56.54 -26.67
N VAL A 6 -4.56 -55.60 -27.37
CA VAL A 6 -4.01 -54.25 -27.54
C VAL A 6 -4.35 -53.45 -26.30
N SER A 7 -3.35 -53.22 -25.45
CA SER A 7 -3.46 -52.32 -24.29
C SER A 7 -3.27 -50.88 -24.78
N ILE A 8 -4.36 -50.12 -24.78
CA ILE A 8 -4.30 -48.70 -25.11
C ILE A 8 -3.96 -47.95 -23.81
N PHE A 9 -2.67 -47.55 -23.70
CA PHE A 9 -2.26 -46.60 -22.68
C PHE A 9 -2.73 -45.19 -23.10
N ILE A 10 -3.85 -44.72 -22.50
CA ILE A 10 -4.25 -43.33 -22.60
C ILE A 10 -3.37 -42.56 -21.65
N SER A 11 -2.33 -41.94 -22.23
CA SER A 11 -1.48 -40.98 -21.52
C SER A 11 -2.28 -39.70 -21.30
N PHE A 12 -2.77 -39.52 -20.07
CA PHE A 12 -3.46 -38.30 -19.66
C PHE A 12 -2.40 -37.23 -19.44
N ILE A 13 -2.11 -36.47 -20.50
CA ILE A 13 -1.24 -35.29 -20.42
C ILE A 13 -2.06 -34.20 -19.73
N PHE A 14 -1.87 -34.04 -18.41
CA PHE A 14 -2.30 -32.87 -17.70
C PHE A 14 -1.44 -31.68 -18.19
N LEU A 15 -1.95 -30.94 -19.13
CA LEU A 15 -1.45 -29.62 -19.45
C LEU A 15 -1.77 -28.71 -18.24
N PHE A 16 -0.81 -28.59 -17.34
CA PHE A 16 -0.80 -27.49 -16.40
C PHE A 16 -0.70 -26.20 -17.20
N ASN A 17 -1.86 -25.59 -17.50
CA ASN A 17 -1.89 -24.19 -17.89
C ASN A 17 -1.48 -23.36 -16.68
N CYS A 18 -0.17 -23.19 -16.49
CA CYS A 18 0.35 -22.14 -15.64
C CYS A 18 -0.01 -20.82 -16.33
N ASN A 19 -1.19 -20.28 -16.00
CA ASN A 19 -1.46 -18.89 -16.27
C ASN A 19 -0.49 -18.09 -15.41
N SER A 20 0.68 -17.78 -15.97
CA SER A 20 1.52 -16.73 -15.44
C SER A 20 0.69 -15.47 -15.53
N ALA A 21 0.09 -15.07 -14.40
CA ALA A 21 -0.38 -13.72 -14.26
C ALA A 21 0.83 -12.83 -14.50
N ILE A 22 0.84 -12.17 -15.66
CA ILE A 22 1.79 -11.10 -15.93
C ILE A 22 1.38 -10.02 -14.94
N ALA A 23 2.02 -10.01 -13.77
CA ALA A 23 1.99 -8.84 -12.90
C ALA A 23 2.67 -7.74 -13.74
N PHE A 24 1.87 -6.85 -14.29
CA PHE A 24 2.40 -5.61 -14.84
C PHE A 24 2.99 -4.86 -13.64
N ASP A 25 4.29 -4.87 -13.59
CA ASP A 25 5.06 -4.10 -12.60
C ASP A 25 4.98 -2.62 -13.04
N PHE A 26 3.85 -1.99 -12.69
CA PHE A 26 3.67 -0.55 -12.85
C PHE A 26 4.17 0.18 -11.61
N ALA A 27 5.40 -0.08 -11.23
CA ALA A 27 6.07 0.81 -10.30
C ALA A 27 6.32 2.15 -11.03
N PRO A 28 5.84 3.28 -10.53
CA PRO A 28 6.11 4.57 -11.18
C PRO A 28 7.60 4.88 -11.11
N GLU A 29 8.13 5.37 -12.22
CA GLU A 29 9.51 5.85 -12.31
C GLU A 29 9.59 7.34 -11.92
N VAL A 30 10.80 7.81 -11.67
CA VAL A 30 11.03 9.24 -11.37
C VAL A 30 10.68 10.09 -12.59
N GLY A 31 9.73 10.99 -12.43
CA GLY A 31 9.20 11.85 -13.47
C GLY A 31 7.85 11.43 -14.02
N ASP A 32 7.36 10.26 -13.64
CA ASP A 32 6.01 9.81 -14.00
C ASP A 32 4.92 10.57 -13.24
N ILE A 33 3.73 10.60 -13.82
CA ILE A 33 2.54 11.09 -13.13
C ILE A 33 2.19 10.06 -12.04
N ALA A 34 2.04 10.55 -10.80
CA ALA A 34 1.65 9.69 -9.68
C ALA A 34 0.32 8.97 -9.97
N PRO A 35 0.25 7.65 -9.77
CA PRO A 35 -1.00 6.92 -9.94
C PRO A 35 -2.06 7.41 -8.96
N ASN A 36 -3.30 7.49 -9.42
CA ASN A 36 -4.41 7.88 -8.56
C ASN A 36 -4.67 6.81 -7.49
N PHE A 37 -5.07 7.25 -6.31
CA PHE A 37 -5.48 6.36 -5.22
C PHE A 37 -6.75 6.88 -4.54
N GLN A 38 -7.49 5.97 -3.92
CA GLN A 38 -8.58 6.23 -3.01
C GLN A 38 -8.50 5.20 -1.89
N LEU A 39 -8.18 5.65 -0.68
CA LEU A 39 -7.89 4.79 0.46
C LEU A 39 -8.62 5.27 1.71
N GLU A 40 -9.04 4.32 2.54
CA GLU A 40 -9.45 4.63 3.91
C GLU A 40 -8.25 5.10 4.72
N GLY A 41 -8.47 6.06 5.61
CA GLY A 41 -7.38 6.59 6.41
C GLY A 41 -7.85 7.51 7.52
N PHE A 42 -6.95 7.79 8.44
CA PHE A 42 -7.19 8.62 9.62
C PHE A 42 -6.30 9.86 9.62
N ASN A 43 -6.88 11.00 9.98
CA ASN A 43 -6.13 12.21 10.33
C ASN A 43 -6.79 12.84 11.56
N LYS A 44 -6.08 12.95 12.66
CA LYS A 44 -6.64 13.45 13.92
C LYS A 44 -7.18 14.87 13.86
N ASN A 45 -6.71 15.67 12.91
CA ASN A 45 -7.13 17.06 12.73
C ASN A 45 -8.36 17.19 11.81
N ILE A 46 -8.68 16.15 11.03
CA ILE A 46 -9.79 16.12 10.07
C ILE A 46 -10.64 14.87 10.31
N LYS A 47 -11.30 14.84 11.45
CA LYS A 47 -12.08 13.66 11.90
C LYS A 47 -13.31 13.34 11.07
N SER A 48 -13.79 14.27 10.25
CA SER A 48 -14.97 14.08 9.41
C SER A 48 -14.65 13.39 8.07
N LYS A 49 -13.39 13.13 7.79
CA LYS A 49 -12.94 12.52 6.54
C LYS A 49 -12.24 11.19 6.82
N ASN A 50 -12.76 10.13 6.21
CA ASN A 50 -12.22 8.78 6.31
C ASN A 50 -11.76 8.19 4.97
N ILE A 51 -12.06 8.83 3.85
CA ILE A 51 -11.56 8.45 2.51
C ILE A 51 -10.65 9.55 2.01
N TRP A 52 -9.45 9.17 1.58
CA TRP A 52 -8.42 10.07 1.10
C TRP A 52 -8.06 9.72 -0.34
N GLU A 53 -7.89 10.77 -1.16
CA GLU A 53 -7.60 10.67 -2.58
C GLU A 53 -6.40 11.54 -2.94
N LEU A 54 -5.72 11.21 -4.03
CA LEU A 54 -4.62 12.03 -4.53
C LEU A 54 -5.03 13.50 -4.74
N ASN A 55 -6.27 13.72 -5.19
CA ASN A 55 -6.82 15.07 -5.41
C ASN A 55 -6.94 15.93 -4.15
N ASP A 56 -6.97 15.34 -2.95
CA ASP A 56 -7.00 16.09 -1.69
C ASP A 56 -5.73 16.89 -1.42
N PHE A 57 -4.67 16.52 -2.10
CA PHE A 57 -3.34 17.12 -1.96
C PHE A 57 -2.97 18.03 -3.12
N GLN A 58 -3.95 18.41 -3.96
CA GLN A 58 -3.71 19.25 -5.12
C GLN A 58 -3.09 20.60 -4.72
N GLY A 59 -2.07 21.04 -5.45
CA GLY A 59 -1.35 22.29 -5.17
C GLY A 59 -0.32 22.20 -4.04
N LYS A 60 -0.06 21.02 -3.53
CA LYS A 60 0.94 20.75 -2.49
C LYS A 60 1.95 19.70 -2.95
N TRP A 61 3.11 19.70 -2.33
CA TRP A 61 4.00 18.56 -2.37
C TRP A 61 3.43 17.45 -1.47
N LEU A 62 3.43 16.22 -1.95
CA LEU A 62 2.98 15.06 -1.20
C LEU A 62 4.14 14.10 -0.99
N VAL A 63 4.49 13.87 0.27
CA VAL A 63 5.47 12.85 0.67
C VAL A 63 4.69 11.61 1.10
N ILE A 64 4.75 10.56 0.30
CA ILE A 64 4.15 9.26 0.63
C ILE A 64 5.26 8.33 1.07
N TYR A 65 5.08 7.65 2.21
CA TYR A 65 5.94 6.55 2.61
C TYR A 65 5.11 5.32 2.95
N PHE A 66 5.65 4.15 2.65
CA PHE A 66 5.01 2.87 2.91
C PHE A 66 5.70 2.18 4.07
N TYR A 67 4.92 1.64 4.99
CA TYR A 67 5.45 0.92 6.14
C TYR A 67 4.66 -0.38 6.39
N PRO A 68 5.30 -1.43 6.91
CA PRO A 68 4.69 -2.77 6.98
C PRO A 68 3.56 -2.88 8.00
N LYS A 69 3.64 -2.20 9.16
CA LYS A 69 2.65 -2.40 10.22
C LYS A 69 2.72 -1.33 11.31
N ASP A 70 1.53 -0.88 11.78
CA ASP A 70 1.37 -0.06 12.98
C ASP A 70 2.01 -0.72 14.21
N PHE A 71 2.41 0.09 15.17
CA PHE A 71 2.95 -0.30 16.48
C PHE A 71 4.29 -1.06 16.46
N THR A 72 4.88 -1.38 15.31
CA THR A 72 6.24 -1.92 15.29
C THR A 72 7.25 -0.85 15.67
N ALA A 73 8.37 -1.26 16.26
CA ALA A 73 9.36 -0.33 16.80
C ALA A 73 9.95 0.60 15.72
N GLY A 74 10.33 0.04 14.56
CA GLY A 74 10.88 0.79 13.44
C GLY A 74 9.88 1.78 12.85
N CYS A 75 8.65 1.31 12.54
CA CYS A 75 7.60 2.18 11.99
C CYS A 75 7.18 3.28 12.96
N THR A 76 7.15 2.98 14.27
CA THR A 76 6.86 3.99 15.29
C THR A 76 7.94 5.07 15.34
N LEU A 77 9.20 4.68 15.23
CA LEU A 77 10.31 5.63 15.20
C LEU A 77 10.27 6.52 13.94
N GLU A 78 10.01 5.93 12.78
CA GLU A 78 9.86 6.64 11.51
C GLU A 78 8.70 7.64 11.55
N ALA A 79 7.51 7.19 11.96
CA ALA A 79 6.33 8.03 12.08
C ALA A 79 6.53 9.21 13.05
N LYS A 80 7.22 8.99 14.18
CA LYS A 80 7.58 10.06 15.10
C LYS A 80 8.57 11.04 14.47
N GLY A 81 9.56 10.56 13.74
CA GLY A 81 10.50 11.42 13.00
C GLY A 81 9.78 12.35 12.02
N PHE A 82 8.82 11.83 11.24
CA PHE A 82 7.98 12.65 10.38
C PHE A 82 7.13 13.65 11.18
N SER A 83 6.58 13.24 12.33
CA SER A 83 5.81 14.14 13.20
C SER A 83 6.64 15.31 13.74
N GLU A 84 7.88 15.07 14.10
CA GLU A 84 8.82 16.10 14.56
C GLU A 84 9.15 17.09 13.43
N LEU A 85 9.32 16.59 12.22
CA LEU A 85 9.66 17.38 11.03
C LEU A 85 8.44 18.02 10.34
N LYS A 86 7.21 17.72 10.77
CA LYS A 86 6.00 18.22 10.11
C LYS A 86 6.00 19.73 9.86
N LYS A 87 6.46 20.52 10.85
CA LYS A 87 6.53 21.98 10.70
C LYS A 87 7.48 22.42 9.59
N ASP A 88 8.58 21.69 9.40
CA ASP A 88 9.55 21.98 8.36
C ASP A 88 9.00 21.63 6.98
N PHE A 89 8.33 20.48 6.84
CA PHE A 89 7.61 20.13 5.61
C PHE A 89 6.55 21.17 5.25
N SER A 90 5.78 21.63 6.23
CA SER A 90 4.74 22.65 6.02
C SER A 90 5.29 23.99 5.49
N LYS A 91 6.52 24.38 5.83
CA LYS A 91 7.18 25.59 5.27
C LYS A 91 7.35 25.52 3.75
N TYR A 92 7.44 24.30 3.21
CA TYR A 92 7.56 24.04 1.78
C TYR A 92 6.23 23.64 1.14
N ASN A 93 5.10 23.88 1.82
CA ASN A 93 3.78 23.47 1.38
C ASN A 93 3.70 21.96 1.09
N ALA A 94 4.34 21.14 1.93
CA ALA A 94 4.38 19.69 1.80
C ALA A 94 3.54 19.00 2.89
N GLU A 95 2.77 17.99 2.49
CA GLU A 95 2.02 17.10 3.35
C GLU A 95 2.69 15.73 3.42
N ILE A 96 2.49 15.02 4.52
CA ILE A 96 3.07 13.69 4.77
C ILE A 96 1.93 12.70 4.93
N VAL A 97 2.02 11.57 4.23
CA VAL A 97 1.07 10.45 4.32
C VAL A 97 1.82 9.14 4.48
N GLY A 98 1.55 8.43 5.57
CA GLY A 98 2.00 7.06 5.75
C GLY A 98 0.93 6.07 5.27
N ILE A 99 1.34 5.03 4.57
CA ILE A 99 0.46 3.98 4.03
C ILE A 99 0.92 2.62 4.54
N SER A 100 0.00 1.84 5.12
CA SER A 100 0.22 0.44 5.48
C SER A 100 -1.01 -0.41 5.13
N ALA A 101 -0.91 -1.71 5.37
CA ALA A 101 -2.03 -2.64 5.17
C ALA A 101 -2.95 -2.75 6.40
N ASP A 102 -2.71 -1.98 7.45
CA ASP A 102 -3.56 -1.95 8.62
C ASP A 102 -4.90 -1.25 8.33
N ASN A 103 -5.92 -1.51 9.15
CA ASN A 103 -7.22 -0.87 9.02
C ASN A 103 -7.27 0.50 9.71
N GLN A 104 -8.33 1.26 9.45
CA GLN A 104 -8.52 2.61 9.99
C GLN A 104 -8.49 2.67 11.51
N ASP A 105 -9.09 1.70 12.21
CA ASP A 105 -9.12 1.67 13.68
C ASP A 105 -7.71 1.50 14.27
N SER A 106 -6.87 0.70 13.61
CA SER A 106 -5.45 0.55 13.95
C SER A 106 -4.72 1.88 13.77
N HIS A 107 -4.91 2.56 12.64
CA HIS A 107 -4.29 3.86 12.37
C HIS A 107 -4.72 4.93 13.38
N GLU A 108 -6.01 4.98 13.74
CA GLU A 108 -6.51 5.90 14.76
C GLU A 108 -5.83 5.66 16.12
N SER A 109 -5.76 4.40 16.54
CA SER A 109 -5.09 4.00 17.78
C SER A 109 -3.60 4.32 17.72
N PHE A 110 -2.92 3.97 16.64
CA PHE A 110 -1.50 4.23 16.44
C PHE A 110 -1.18 5.73 16.48
N CYS A 111 -1.90 6.55 15.73
CA CYS A 111 -1.71 8.00 15.72
C CYS A 111 -1.98 8.63 17.09
N SER A 112 -3.02 8.16 17.80
CA SER A 112 -3.39 8.68 19.12
C SER A 112 -2.37 8.31 20.19
N GLU A 113 -2.02 7.03 20.30
CA GLU A 113 -1.11 6.53 21.33
C GLU A 113 0.34 6.97 21.12
N LYS A 114 0.78 7.06 19.88
CA LYS A 114 2.17 7.44 19.54
C LYS A 114 2.34 8.94 19.28
N SER A 115 1.26 9.72 19.39
CA SER A 115 1.25 11.18 19.17
C SER A 115 1.68 11.57 17.74
N ILE A 116 1.31 10.76 16.76
CA ILE A 116 1.51 11.08 15.34
C ILE A 116 0.55 12.23 14.98
N ASN A 117 1.01 13.23 14.23
CA ASN A 117 0.31 14.50 14.07
C ASN A 117 0.12 14.97 12.62
N TYR A 118 0.31 14.10 11.65
CA TYR A 118 0.08 14.35 10.22
C TYR A 118 -0.97 13.42 9.62
#